data_a31c368e3ed04f6388bf4e06d9382d1c
#
_entry.id   a31c368e3ed04f6388bf4e06d9382d1c
#
_cell.length_a   1.000
_cell.length_b   1.000
_cell.length_c   1.000
_cell.angle_alpha   90.00
_cell.angle_beta   90.00
_cell.angle_gamma   90.00
#
_symmetry.space_group_name_H-M   'P 1'
#
loop_
_entity.id
_entity.type
_entity.pdbx_description
1 polymer ?
#
loop_
_entity_poly.entity_id
_entity_poly.type
_entity_poly.pdbx_seq_one_letter_code
_entity_poly.pdbx_strand_id
1 'polypeptide(L)'
;DGFGIGWYQKETDPKPAVFLSVQPAWNNLNLRSIAPKISSDCFLAHVRAATHGHVSETNSHPFHFGRFLFMHNGSIGGFRVIKRALRMRLSDSIYDWIRGETDSEHFFALFLERLNLKGEEITCESMAAALRGALSDLKELLNEHGITTPTFLNVVITDGDAILATRYAT
;
A
#
# COMPACT_ATOMS: atom_id res chain seq x y z
N ASP A 1 -13.35 -9.17 7.38
CA ASP A 1 -12.99 -8.72 6.53
C ASP A 1 -13.00 -7.23 6.16
N GLY A 2 -13.84 -6.69 5.33
CA GLY A 2 -13.78 -5.30 4.96
C GLY A 2 -13.41 -5.07 3.50
N PHE A 3 -13.52 -3.83 3.05
CA PHE A 3 -13.13 -3.42 1.72
C PHE A 3 -12.67 -1.96 1.71
N GLY A 4 -12.06 -1.56 0.62
CA GLY A 4 -11.79 -0.14 0.39
C GLY A 4 -11.72 0.17 -1.09
N ILE A 5 -11.99 1.44 -1.39
CA ILE A 5 -11.92 2.02 -2.72
C ILE A 5 -11.16 3.33 -2.62
N GLY A 6 -10.22 3.53 -3.52
CA GLY A 6 -9.53 4.81 -3.70
C GLY A 6 -9.68 5.27 -5.15
N TRP A 7 -9.92 6.56 -5.38
CA TRP A 7 -10.09 7.11 -6.72
C TRP A 7 -9.56 8.54 -6.81
N TYR A 8 -9.30 9.00 -8.01
CA TYR A 8 -8.82 10.34 -8.28
C TYR A 8 -9.90 11.18 -8.94
N GLN A 9 -9.98 12.44 -8.52
CA GLN A 9 -10.78 13.50 -9.12
C GLN A 9 -9.87 14.71 -9.30
N LYS A 10 -8.92 14.59 -10.22
CA LYS A 10 -7.78 15.51 -10.37
C LYS A 10 -8.16 16.97 -10.61
N GLU A 11 -9.32 17.22 -11.21
CA GLU A 11 -9.85 18.57 -11.41
C GLU A 11 -10.20 19.27 -10.08
N THR A 12 -10.46 18.49 -9.04
CA THR A 12 -10.84 18.98 -7.71
C THR A 12 -9.67 18.93 -6.73
N ASP A 13 -8.97 17.80 -6.68
CA ASP A 13 -7.82 17.58 -5.78
C ASP A 13 -6.87 16.55 -6.42
N PRO A 14 -5.55 16.80 -6.50
CA PRO A 14 -4.59 15.83 -6.97
C PRO A 14 -4.43 14.62 -6.05
N LYS A 15 -4.88 14.72 -4.79
CA LYS A 15 -4.89 13.60 -3.85
C LYS A 15 -6.08 12.68 -4.11
N PRO A 16 -5.90 11.36 -3.92
CA PRO A 16 -7.02 10.43 -4.04
C PRO A 16 -8.01 10.60 -2.90
N ALA A 17 -9.29 10.41 -3.19
CA ALA A 17 -10.29 10.12 -2.20
C ALA A 17 -10.21 8.63 -1.82
N VAL A 18 -10.37 8.31 -0.54
CA VAL A 18 -10.34 6.92 -0.04
C VAL A 18 -11.58 6.67 0.82
N PHE A 19 -12.25 5.56 0.54
CA PHE A 19 -13.37 5.06 1.32
C PHE A 19 -13.04 3.65 1.81
N LEU A 20 -12.95 3.48 3.13
CA LEU A 20 -12.65 2.22 3.80
C LEU A 20 -13.83 1.80 4.65
N SER A 21 -14.05 0.50 4.77
CA SER A 21 -15.07 -0.06 5.65
C SER A 21 -14.66 -1.44 6.14
N VAL A 22 -14.88 -1.71 7.41
CA VAL A 22 -14.73 -3.05 7.99
C VAL A 22 -15.96 -3.96 7.74
N GLN A 23 -17.03 -3.40 7.17
CA GLN A 23 -18.19 -4.17 6.76
C GLN A 23 -17.97 -4.79 5.37
N PRO A 24 -18.59 -5.94 5.07
CA PRO A 24 -18.57 -6.49 3.73
C PRO A 24 -19.15 -5.52 2.68
N ALA A 25 -18.53 -5.43 1.50
CA ALA A 25 -18.94 -4.51 0.44
C ALA A 25 -20.41 -4.70 0.01
N TRP A 26 -20.88 -5.94 -0.04
CA TRP A 26 -22.27 -6.25 -0.43
C TRP A 26 -23.32 -5.79 0.57
N ASN A 27 -22.96 -5.54 1.84
CA ASN A 27 -23.85 -5.04 2.88
C ASN A 27 -23.73 -3.53 3.13
N ASN A 28 -22.81 -2.85 2.45
CA ASN A 28 -22.57 -1.44 2.69
C ASN A 28 -23.53 -0.57 1.86
N LEU A 29 -24.56 -0.02 2.52
CA LEU A 29 -25.55 0.83 1.87
C LEU A 29 -24.96 2.17 1.40
N ASN A 30 -23.94 2.69 2.12
CA ASN A 30 -23.26 3.92 1.72
C ASN A 30 -22.53 3.71 0.39
N LEU A 31 -21.80 2.58 0.24
CA LEU A 31 -21.17 2.24 -1.03
C LEU A 31 -22.20 2.20 -2.18
N ARG A 32 -23.33 1.52 -1.97
CA ARG A 32 -24.39 1.45 -2.99
C ARG A 32 -24.95 2.82 -3.38
N SER A 33 -25.02 3.74 -2.41
CA SER A 33 -25.49 5.10 -2.65
C SER A 33 -24.49 5.97 -3.41
N ILE A 34 -23.20 5.88 -3.06
CA ILE A 34 -22.18 6.76 -3.64
C ILE A 34 -21.61 6.23 -4.96
N ALA A 35 -21.50 4.92 -5.14
CA ALA A 35 -20.86 4.32 -6.31
C ALA A 35 -21.43 4.82 -7.66
N PRO A 36 -22.75 4.97 -7.86
CA PRO A 36 -23.28 5.49 -9.11
C PRO A 36 -22.99 6.99 -9.35
N LYS A 37 -22.44 7.69 -8.36
CA LYS A 37 -22.12 9.12 -8.42
C LYS A 37 -20.63 9.41 -8.57
N ILE A 38 -19.79 8.38 -8.47
CA ILE A 38 -18.36 8.51 -8.63
C ILE A 38 -18.01 8.22 -10.09
N SER A 39 -17.30 9.15 -10.72
CA SER A 39 -16.66 8.97 -12.02
C SER A 39 -15.18 9.25 -11.87
N SER A 40 -14.33 8.35 -12.34
CA SER A 40 -12.86 8.49 -12.25
C SER A 40 -12.19 7.66 -13.33
N ASP A 41 -11.14 8.19 -13.93
CA ASP A 41 -10.31 7.48 -14.91
C ASP A 41 -9.38 6.46 -14.25
N CYS A 42 -9.11 6.63 -12.96
CA CYS A 42 -8.27 5.73 -12.18
C CYS A 42 -8.87 5.47 -10.80
N PHE A 43 -9.19 4.23 -10.53
CA PHE A 43 -9.60 3.79 -9.20
C PHE A 43 -8.96 2.45 -8.83
N LEU A 44 -8.71 2.26 -7.54
CA LEU A 44 -8.30 1.00 -6.94
C LEU A 44 -9.38 0.51 -5.99
N ALA A 45 -9.74 -0.76 -6.09
CA ALA A 45 -10.70 -1.39 -5.18
C ALA A 45 -10.12 -2.70 -4.64
N HIS A 46 -10.29 -2.94 -3.35
CA HIS A 46 -9.78 -4.13 -2.68
C HIS A 46 -10.81 -4.70 -1.71
N VAL A 47 -10.99 -6.01 -1.75
CA VAL A 47 -11.74 -6.76 -0.74
C VAL A 47 -10.73 -7.52 0.10
N ARG A 48 -10.75 -7.27 1.41
CA ARG A 48 -9.84 -7.92 2.35
C ARG A 48 -10.47 -9.21 2.88
N ALA A 49 -9.75 -10.32 2.74
CA ALA A 49 -9.94 -11.51 3.56
C ALA A 49 -8.86 -11.51 4.64
N ALA A 50 -9.23 -11.19 5.88
CA ALA A 50 -8.26 -11.06 6.96
C ALA A 50 -7.71 -12.43 7.35
N THR A 51 -6.46 -12.71 7.00
CA THR A 51 -5.72 -13.88 7.48
C THR A 51 -4.91 -13.57 8.74
N HIS A 52 -4.48 -12.31 8.91
CA HIS A 52 -3.69 -11.82 10.04
C HIS A 52 -4.06 -10.37 10.39
N GLY A 53 -3.90 -10.01 11.67
CA GLY A 53 -4.14 -8.67 12.20
C GLY A 53 -5.60 -8.40 12.56
N HIS A 54 -5.82 -7.35 13.34
CA HIS A 54 -7.16 -6.92 13.73
C HIS A 54 -7.95 -6.38 12.53
N VAL A 55 -9.26 -6.64 12.53
CA VAL A 55 -10.19 -6.01 11.58
C VAL A 55 -10.27 -4.52 11.93
N SER A 56 -9.69 -3.68 11.08
CA SER A 56 -9.60 -2.22 11.26
C SER A 56 -9.51 -1.56 9.90
N GLU A 57 -10.04 -0.36 9.79
CA GLU A 57 -9.87 0.48 8.60
C GLU A 57 -8.40 0.81 8.35
N THR A 58 -7.60 1.00 9.40
CA THR A 58 -6.15 1.25 9.29
C THR A 58 -5.37 0.08 8.70
N ASN A 59 -5.95 -1.11 8.68
CA ASN A 59 -5.38 -2.32 8.09
C ASN A 59 -6.01 -2.67 6.73
N SER A 60 -6.86 -1.81 6.19
CA SER A 60 -7.60 -2.05 4.94
C SER A 60 -6.95 -1.31 3.77
N HIS A 61 -6.93 -1.96 2.60
CA HIS A 61 -6.47 -1.35 1.35
C HIS A 61 -7.59 -0.53 0.70
N PRO A 62 -7.25 0.44 -0.17
CA PRO A 62 -5.90 0.89 -0.46
C PRO A 62 -5.31 1.75 0.65
N PHE A 63 -4.01 1.59 0.91
CA PHE A 63 -3.25 2.57 1.69
C PHE A 63 -3.00 3.81 0.82
N HIS A 64 -2.85 4.98 1.44
CA HIS A 64 -2.58 6.21 0.72
C HIS A 64 -1.53 7.07 1.44
N PHE A 65 -0.70 7.73 0.66
CA PHE A 65 0.24 8.74 1.12
C PHE A 65 0.35 9.86 0.07
N GLY A 66 0.01 11.09 0.45
CA GLY A 66 -0.03 12.20 -0.51
C GLY A 66 -0.93 11.85 -1.69
N ARG A 67 -0.35 11.81 -2.90
CA ARG A 67 -1.05 11.45 -4.14
C ARG A 67 -1.03 9.94 -4.46
N PHE A 68 -0.36 9.11 -3.67
CA PHE A 68 -0.21 7.68 -3.96
C PHE A 68 -1.32 6.85 -3.35
N LEU A 69 -1.77 5.85 -4.13
CA LEU A 69 -2.56 4.71 -3.66
C LEU A 69 -1.74 3.43 -3.80
N PHE A 70 -1.89 2.54 -2.83
CA PHE A 70 -1.17 1.27 -2.77
C PHE A 70 -2.12 0.13 -2.40
N MET A 71 -2.01 -0.98 -3.12
CA MET A 71 -2.65 -2.25 -2.77
C MET A 71 -1.64 -3.39 -2.82
N HIS A 72 -1.82 -4.36 -1.94
CA HIS A 72 -1.04 -5.59 -1.88
C HIS A 72 -1.94 -6.79 -1.66
N ASN A 73 -1.73 -7.83 -2.43
CA ASN A 73 -2.28 -9.15 -2.20
C ASN A 73 -1.12 -10.14 -2.05
N GLY A 74 -1.00 -10.74 -0.87
CA GLY A 74 0.08 -11.63 -0.51
C GLY A 74 0.46 -11.56 0.95
N SER A 75 1.71 -11.90 1.26
CA SER A 75 2.28 -11.81 2.60
C SER A 75 3.79 -11.79 2.57
N ILE A 76 4.40 -11.10 3.51
CA ILE A 76 5.83 -11.11 3.74
C ILE A 76 6.16 -12.19 4.75
N GLY A 77 6.91 -13.22 4.31
CA GLY A 77 7.38 -14.29 5.18
C GLY A 77 8.18 -13.74 6.36
N GLY A 78 7.92 -14.24 7.57
CA GLY A 78 8.63 -13.81 8.77
C GLY A 78 8.46 -12.33 9.15
N PHE A 79 7.45 -11.63 8.61
CA PHE A 79 7.26 -10.19 8.83
C PHE A 79 7.38 -9.76 10.30
N ARG A 80 6.82 -10.55 11.23
CA ARG A 80 6.88 -10.23 12.66
C ARG A 80 8.32 -10.15 13.20
N VAL A 81 9.22 -10.92 12.65
CA VAL A 81 10.64 -10.94 13.04
C VAL A 81 11.35 -9.69 12.54
N ILE A 82 11.13 -9.32 11.28
CA ILE A 82 11.81 -8.19 10.63
C ILE A 82 11.13 -6.84 10.85
N LYS A 83 9.90 -6.80 11.37
CA LYS A 83 9.10 -5.57 11.51
C LYS A 83 9.86 -4.42 12.18
N ARG A 84 10.56 -4.70 13.29
CA ARG A 84 11.36 -3.69 14.00
C ARG A 84 12.52 -3.19 13.15
N ALA A 85 13.29 -4.09 12.56
CA ALA A 85 14.45 -3.75 11.72
C ALA A 85 14.01 -2.97 10.47
N LEU A 86 12.86 -3.33 9.87
CA LEU A 86 12.27 -2.58 8.76
C LEU A 86 11.94 -1.14 9.19
N ARG A 87 11.27 -0.95 10.32
CA ARG A 87 10.94 0.39 10.84
C ARG A 87 12.16 1.24 11.13
N MET A 88 13.27 0.64 11.56
CA MET A 88 14.54 1.35 11.81
C MET A 88 15.22 1.86 10.53
N ARG A 89 14.79 1.42 9.34
CA ARG A 89 15.28 1.92 8.04
C ARG A 89 14.48 3.11 7.51
N LEU A 90 13.40 3.50 8.18
CA LEU A 90 12.52 4.60 7.76
C LEU A 90 12.93 5.92 8.40
N SER A 91 12.78 7.01 7.66
CA SER A 91 12.83 8.36 8.22
C SER A 91 11.66 8.59 9.18
N ASP A 92 11.83 9.54 10.10
CA ASP A 92 10.82 9.86 11.12
C ASP A 92 9.44 10.14 10.50
N SER A 93 9.40 10.88 9.39
CA SER A 93 8.16 11.25 8.71
C SER A 93 7.40 10.04 8.14
N ILE A 94 8.11 9.05 7.60
CA ILE A 94 7.50 7.83 7.07
C ILE A 94 7.17 6.86 8.22
N TYR A 95 8.02 6.81 9.23
CA TYR A 95 7.75 6.02 10.43
C TYR A 95 6.45 6.46 11.13
N ASP A 96 6.27 7.77 11.33
CA ASP A 96 5.09 8.36 11.98
C ASP A 96 3.81 8.25 11.15
N TRP A 97 3.95 8.07 9.82
CA TRP A 97 2.80 7.83 8.94
C TRP A 97 2.18 6.46 9.16
N ILE A 98 2.95 5.43 9.54
CA ILE A 98 2.44 4.07 9.75
C ILE A 98 1.44 4.05 10.90
N ARG A 99 0.20 3.67 10.62
CA ARG A 99 -0.90 3.62 11.59
C ARG A 99 -1.34 2.20 11.94
N GLY A 100 -1.17 1.27 11.01
CA GLY A 100 -1.60 -0.10 11.14
C GLY A 100 -0.47 -1.05 11.51
N GLU A 101 -0.76 -2.34 11.33
CA GLU A 101 0.14 -3.42 11.74
C GLU A 101 0.50 -4.36 10.58
N THR A 102 -0.01 -4.11 9.37
CA THR A 102 0.14 -5.03 8.25
C THR A 102 1.53 -4.94 7.61
N ASP A 103 1.98 -6.04 7.08
CA ASP A 103 3.15 -6.13 6.21
C ASP A 103 3.01 -5.25 4.96
N SER A 104 1.79 -5.14 4.44
CA SER A 104 1.43 -4.32 3.29
C SER A 104 1.75 -2.84 3.51
N GLU A 105 1.31 -2.26 4.64
CA GLU A 105 1.57 -0.87 4.99
C GLU A 105 3.07 -0.62 5.18
N HIS A 106 3.78 -1.56 5.81
CA HIS A 106 5.22 -1.45 6.02
C HIS A 106 6.02 -1.58 4.73
N PHE A 107 5.58 -2.39 3.78
CA PHE A 107 6.22 -2.45 2.46
C PHE A 107 5.96 -1.16 1.67
N PHE A 108 4.75 -0.60 1.76
CA PHE A 108 4.49 0.71 1.18
C PHE A 108 5.37 1.80 1.80
N ALA A 109 5.61 1.77 3.11
CA ALA A 109 6.54 2.67 3.78
C ALA A 109 7.97 2.56 3.23
N LEU A 110 8.48 1.35 2.97
CA LEU A 110 9.78 1.15 2.30
C LEU A 110 9.82 1.77 0.90
N PHE A 111 8.74 1.62 0.12
CA PHE A 111 8.63 2.24 -1.19
C PHE A 111 8.68 3.77 -1.08
N LEU A 112 7.92 4.38 -0.16
CA LEU A 112 7.90 5.83 0.06
C LEU A 112 9.27 6.36 0.50
N GLU A 113 9.98 5.63 1.34
CA GLU A 113 11.36 5.98 1.76
C GLU A 113 12.30 6.02 0.56
N ARG A 114 12.18 5.04 -0.36
CA ARG A 114 13.01 4.97 -1.56
C ARG A 114 12.63 5.98 -2.64
N LEU A 115 11.39 6.46 -2.62
CA LEU A 115 10.91 7.40 -3.63
C LEU A 115 11.51 8.80 -3.50
N ASN A 116 12.15 9.13 -2.36
CA ASN A 116 12.76 10.43 -2.09
C ASN A 116 11.85 11.63 -2.44
N LEU A 117 10.82 11.84 -1.64
CA LEU A 117 9.76 12.84 -1.85
C LEU A 117 10.25 14.30 -1.74
N LYS A 118 11.57 14.52 -1.58
CA LYS A 118 12.17 15.86 -1.40
C LYS A 118 12.67 16.42 -2.72
N GLY A 119 11.79 17.09 -3.47
CA GLY A 119 12.22 18.09 -4.45
C GLY A 119 12.46 17.64 -5.89
N GLU A 120 12.33 16.38 -6.23
CA GLU A 120 12.39 15.90 -7.62
C GLU A 120 11.00 15.63 -8.18
N GLU A 121 10.85 15.81 -9.50
CA GLU A 121 9.64 15.40 -10.20
C GLU A 121 9.48 13.87 -10.12
N ILE A 122 8.33 13.43 -9.68
CA ILE A 122 8.03 12.00 -9.56
C ILE A 122 7.56 11.53 -10.94
N THR A 123 8.35 10.63 -11.52
CA THR A 123 8.07 10.00 -12.82
C THR A 123 7.79 8.52 -12.64
N CYS A 124 7.24 7.89 -13.68
CA CYS A 124 7.05 6.43 -13.71
C CYS A 124 8.37 5.68 -13.47
N GLU A 125 9.47 6.18 -14.02
CA GLU A 125 10.82 5.62 -13.88
C GLU A 125 11.31 5.70 -12.42
N SER A 126 11.12 6.87 -11.77
CA SER A 126 11.51 7.05 -10.36
C SER A 126 10.67 6.18 -9.43
N MET A 127 9.38 6.04 -9.70
CA MET A 127 8.50 5.11 -8.97
C MET A 127 8.95 3.66 -9.17
N ALA A 128 9.29 3.24 -10.39
CA ALA A 128 9.77 1.90 -10.67
C ALA A 128 11.14 1.62 -10.01
N ALA A 129 12.03 2.61 -9.97
CA ALA A 129 13.30 2.52 -9.26
C ALA A 129 13.09 2.38 -7.75
N ALA A 130 12.19 3.18 -7.16
CA ALA A 130 11.83 3.10 -5.75
C ALA A 130 11.24 1.72 -5.38
N LEU A 131 10.37 1.17 -6.22
CA LEU A 131 9.80 -0.17 -6.01
C LEU A 131 10.88 -1.27 -6.04
N ARG A 132 11.80 -1.21 -7.00
CA ARG A 132 12.95 -2.14 -7.03
C ARG A 132 13.84 -1.99 -5.80
N GLY A 133 14.09 -0.75 -5.35
CA GLY A 133 14.82 -0.48 -4.12
C GLY A 133 14.16 -1.07 -2.89
N ALA A 134 12.85 -0.88 -2.74
CA ALA A 134 12.08 -1.45 -1.63
C ALA A 134 12.11 -3.00 -1.62
N LEU A 135 12.01 -3.64 -2.79
CA LEU A 135 12.15 -5.09 -2.92
C LEU A 135 13.56 -5.56 -2.53
N SER A 136 14.60 -4.80 -2.91
CA SER A 136 15.99 -5.11 -2.54
C SER A 136 16.20 -5.01 -1.02
N ASP A 137 15.71 -3.95 -0.39
CA ASP A 137 15.78 -3.75 1.06
C ASP A 137 15.07 -4.84 1.83
N LEU A 138 13.88 -5.21 1.35
CA LEU A 138 13.12 -6.30 1.95
C LEU A 138 13.88 -7.62 1.86
N LYS A 139 14.44 -7.93 0.68
CA LYS A 139 15.24 -9.16 0.48
C LYS A 139 16.48 -9.20 1.38
N GLU A 140 17.16 -8.07 1.53
CA GLU A 140 18.28 -7.93 2.45
C GLU A 140 17.85 -8.21 3.90
N LEU A 141 16.78 -7.57 4.37
CA LEU A 141 16.24 -7.79 5.71
C LEU A 141 15.86 -9.25 5.97
N LEU A 142 15.22 -9.90 5.00
CA LEU A 142 14.86 -11.32 5.12
C LEU A 142 16.13 -12.19 5.26
N ASN A 143 17.15 -11.93 4.46
CA ASN A 143 18.41 -12.66 4.50
C ASN A 143 19.18 -12.43 5.81
N GLU A 144 19.30 -11.18 6.28
CA GLU A 144 19.96 -10.81 7.54
C GLU A 144 19.35 -11.53 8.74
N HIS A 145 18.05 -11.80 8.70
CA HIS A 145 17.32 -12.47 9.77
C HIS A 145 17.08 -13.96 9.54
N GLY A 146 17.69 -14.52 8.49
CA GLY A 146 17.60 -15.95 8.18
C GLY A 146 16.17 -16.42 7.86
N ILE A 147 15.33 -15.54 7.31
CA ILE A 147 13.95 -15.88 6.97
C ILE A 147 13.91 -16.68 5.67
N THR A 148 13.38 -17.89 5.75
CA THR A 148 13.19 -18.80 4.61
C THR A 148 11.72 -19.00 4.25
N THR A 149 10.81 -18.43 5.04
CA THR A 149 9.37 -18.48 4.74
C THR A 149 9.08 -17.70 3.46
N PRO A 150 8.32 -18.27 2.50
CA PRO A 150 8.02 -17.61 1.25
C PRO A 150 7.36 -16.23 1.42
N THR A 151 7.75 -15.31 0.54
CA THR A 151 7.17 -13.97 0.44
C THR A 151 6.47 -13.82 -0.90
N PHE A 152 5.24 -13.34 -0.87
CA PHE A 152 4.41 -13.10 -2.05
C PHE A 152 3.97 -11.64 -2.06
N LEU A 153 4.34 -10.90 -3.12
CA LEU A 153 4.02 -9.49 -3.27
C LEU A 153 3.39 -9.24 -4.65
N ASN A 154 2.05 -9.33 -4.70
CA ASN A 154 1.29 -8.80 -5.82
C ASN A 154 0.89 -7.38 -5.43
N VAL A 155 1.61 -6.41 -5.94
CA VAL A 155 1.50 -5.00 -5.55
C VAL A 155 1.00 -4.18 -6.73
N VAL A 156 0.12 -3.23 -6.44
CA VAL A 156 -0.28 -2.15 -7.35
C VAL A 156 -0.06 -0.82 -6.65
N ILE A 157 0.64 0.08 -7.32
CA ILE A 157 0.90 1.46 -6.87
C ILE A 157 0.50 2.40 -7.99
N THR A 158 -0.20 3.48 -7.65
CA THR A 158 -0.51 4.55 -8.60
C THR A 158 -0.40 5.90 -7.92
N ASP A 159 -0.06 6.92 -8.70
CA ASP A 159 -0.12 8.33 -8.32
C ASP A 159 -1.26 9.07 -9.06
N GLY A 160 -2.11 8.30 -9.76
CA GLY A 160 -3.20 8.78 -10.57
C GLY A 160 -2.82 9.06 -12.03
N ASP A 161 -1.54 9.12 -12.38
CA ASP A 161 -1.03 9.32 -13.75
C ASP A 161 -0.37 8.04 -14.30
N ALA A 162 0.36 7.34 -13.44
CA ALA A 162 1.03 6.09 -13.77
C ALA A 162 0.55 4.97 -12.84
N ILE A 163 0.56 3.74 -13.35
CA ILE A 163 0.28 2.53 -12.57
C ILE A 163 1.49 1.61 -12.66
N LEU A 164 2.01 1.22 -11.53
CA LEU A 164 2.99 0.14 -11.41
C LEU A 164 2.31 -1.10 -10.83
N ALA A 165 2.60 -2.25 -11.44
CA ALA A 165 2.17 -3.53 -10.91
C ALA A 165 3.36 -4.50 -10.84
N THR A 166 3.42 -5.31 -9.80
CA THR A 166 4.41 -6.38 -9.68
C THR A 166 3.80 -7.67 -9.20
N ARG A 167 4.39 -8.76 -9.63
CA ARG A 167 4.16 -10.09 -9.10
C ARG A 167 5.52 -10.67 -8.70
N TYR A 168 5.75 -10.75 -7.39
CA TYR A 168 7.00 -11.24 -6.83
C TYR A 168 6.73 -12.41 -5.89
N ALA A 169 7.56 -13.46 -5.99
CA ALA A 169 7.54 -14.62 -5.12
C ALA A 169 8.97 -15.09 -4.86
N THR A 170 9.26 -15.57 -3.65
CA THR A 170 10.50 -16.23 -3.25
C THR A 170 10.24 -17.67 -2.88
#